data_522f31dacd7aa45899e0c54233b689bc
#
_entry.id   522f31dacd7aa45899e0c54233b689bc
#
_cell.length_a   1.000
_cell.length_b   1.000
_cell.length_c   1.000
_cell.angle_alpha   90.00
_cell.angle_beta   90.00
_cell.angle_gamma   90.00
#
_symmetry.space_group_name_H-M   'P 1'
#
loop_
_entity.id
_entity.type
_entity.pdbx_description
1 polymer ?
#
loop_
_entity_poly.entity_id
_entity_poly.type
_entity_poly.pdbx_seq_one_letter_code
_entity_poly.pdbx_strand_id
1 'polypeptide(L)'
;MSQGAVKLEVVAKGPKGTVLHARAPLVRSKPDPESYQVTGKTDNIDHRDAQDPLCVTAYVQEIYTHARKKEITTSVRPVFMESQSHINERMRAILVDWLVEVHLKFKLVPETLYLTTNLIDRYLERKEVSRPKLQLVGVTCLLIASKYEEIYPPELRDLVYICDRAYSRQDIIEMEEHVLKTLEYNVTVPTAHFFLIRYLKAGHADKKIVQLSCYLLDGTLQAYHLLHYLPSQLAAAAVFIARRNVGRNGWSPTLLNYCDYCEEEIIPVARAILQAKQSSNPELRAVSKKFSTTKYGHVTGTSIPIDF
;
A
#
# COMPACT_ATOMS: atom_id res chain seq x y z
N MET A 1 0.17 -36.83 -25.96
CA MET A 1 0.04 -37.31 -24.57
C MET A 1 -0.20 -36.07 -23.71
N SER A 2 -1.44 -35.95 -23.27
CA SER A 2 -1.95 -34.80 -22.52
C SER A 2 -1.50 -34.87 -21.08
N GLN A 3 -0.81 -33.88 -20.55
CA GLN A 3 -0.58 -33.73 -19.13
C GLN A 3 -1.63 -32.78 -18.55
N GLY A 4 -2.53 -33.37 -17.74
CA GLY A 4 -3.60 -32.67 -17.07
C GLY A 4 -3.10 -31.76 -15.96
N ALA A 5 -3.58 -30.54 -15.97
CA ALA A 5 -3.42 -29.62 -14.86
C ALA A 5 -4.27 -30.04 -13.67
N VAL A 6 -3.62 -30.33 -12.53
CA VAL A 6 -4.28 -30.61 -11.25
C VAL A 6 -4.78 -29.30 -10.66
N LYS A 7 -6.09 -29.09 -10.65
CA LYS A 7 -6.75 -28.04 -9.86
C LYS A 7 -6.73 -28.44 -8.39
N LEU A 8 -5.94 -27.77 -7.58
CA LEU A 8 -6.06 -27.84 -6.12
C LEU A 8 -7.10 -26.79 -5.67
N GLU A 9 -8.32 -27.25 -5.44
CA GLU A 9 -9.33 -26.49 -4.68
C GLU A 9 -9.03 -26.65 -3.19
N VAL A 10 -8.51 -25.60 -2.56
CA VAL A 10 -8.43 -25.53 -1.11
C VAL A 10 -9.74 -24.97 -0.59
N VAL A 11 -10.65 -25.84 -0.17
CA VAL A 11 -11.89 -25.48 0.50
C VAL A 11 -11.62 -25.35 2.00
N ALA A 12 -11.41 -24.14 2.50
CA ALA A 12 -11.43 -23.88 3.93
C ALA A 12 -12.86 -23.61 4.39
N LYS A 13 -13.44 -24.52 5.15
CA LYS A 13 -14.75 -24.31 5.80
C LYS A 13 -14.58 -23.49 7.07
N GLY A 14 -15.07 -22.24 7.08
CA GLY A 14 -15.23 -21.45 8.29
C GLY A 14 -16.45 -21.90 9.12
N PRO A 15 -16.57 -21.47 10.39
CA PRO A 15 -17.57 -22.01 11.34
C PRO A 15 -19.02 -21.59 11.12
N LYS A 16 -19.42 -21.12 9.98
CA LYS A 16 -20.84 -20.95 9.55
C LYS A 16 -20.95 -21.04 8.03
N GLY A 17 -20.72 -22.21 7.45
CA GLY A 17 -21.26 -22.56 6.13
C GLY A 17 -21.10 -21.58 4.94
N THR A 18 -20.39 -20.50 5.09
CA THR A 18 -20.18 -19.51 4.04
C THR A 18 -18.97 -19.94 3.19
N VAL A 19 -19.21 -20.25 1.95
CA VAL A 19 -18.17 -20.55 0.97
C VAL A 19 -17.35 -19.26 0.77
N LEU A 20 -16.14 -19.23 1.34
CA LEU A 20 -15.18 -18.19 1.10
C LEU A 20 -14.66 -18.36 -0.34
N HIS A 21 -15.16 -17.55 -1.27
CA HIS A 21 -14.53 -17.45 -2.58
C HIS A 21 -13.11 -16.91 -2.38
N ALA A 22 -12.12 -17.80 -2.44
CA ALA A 22 -10.74 -17.39 -2.57
C ALA A 22 -10.63 -16.46 -3.80
N ARG A 23 -9.87 -15.37 -3.66
CA ARG A 23 -9.47 -14.56 -4.81
C ARG A 23 -8.93 -15.54 -5.86
N ALA A 24 -9.56 -15.61 -7.03
CA ALA A 24 -9.00 -16.41 -8.11
C ALA A 24 -7.54 -15.99 -8.26
N PRO A 25 -6.57 -16.92 -8.20
CA PRO A 25 -5.19 -16.55 -8.41
C PRO A 25 -5.15 -15.87 -9.78
N LEU A 26 -4.74 -14.60 -9.81
CA LEU A 26 -4.29 -13.96 -11.02
C LEU A 26 -3.03 -14.74 -11.44
N VAL A 27 -3.24 -15.88 -12.11
CA VAL A 27 -2.18 -16.62 -12.78
C VAL A 27 -1.77 -15.69 -13.92
N ARG A 28 -0.82 -14.81 -13.64
CA ARG A 28 -0.12 -14.11 -14.70
C ARG A 28 0.74 -15.15 -15.42
N SER A 29 0.30 -15.55 -16.59
CA SER A 29 1.25 -15.81 -17.63
C SER A 29 2.06 -14.51 -17.79
N LYS A 30 3.38 -14.53 -17.60
CA LYS A 30 4.21 -13.42 -18.08
C LYS A 30 3.74 -13.12 -19.49
N PRO A 31 3.46 -11.84 -19.83
CA PRO A 31 3.22 -11.52 -21.23
C PRO A 31 4.37 -12.11 -22.01
N ASP A 32 4.03 -12.80 -23.07
CA ASP A 32 5.02 -13.48 -23.92
C ASP A 32 6.07 -12.42 -24.29
N PRO A 33 7.37 -12.61 -23.96
CA PRO A 33 8.41 -11.62 -24.28
C PRO A 33 8.44 -11.23 -25.76
N GLU A 34 7.88 -12.09 -26.63
CA GLU A 34 7.74 -11.83 -28.07
C GLU A 34 6.53 -10.95 -28.41
N SER A 35 5.53 -10.82 -27.54
CA SER A 35 4.34 -10.00 -27.81
C SER A 35 4.55 -8.50 -27.58
N TYR A 36 5.56 -8.13 -26.81
CA TYR A 36 6.01 -6.76 -26.66
C TYR A 36 7.47 -6.65 -27.14
N GLN A 37 7.65 -6.25 -28.38
CA GLN A 37 8.96 -5.81 -28.84
C GLN A 37 9.34 -4.58 -28.02
N VAL A 38 10.07 -4.80 -26.91
CA VAL A 38 10.72 -3.72 -26.16
C VAL A 38 11.83 -3.17 -27.05
N THR A 39 11.45 -2.31 -28.00
CA THR A 39 12.39 -1.59 -28.87
C THR A 39 13.08 -0.48 -28.09
N GLY A 40 13.78 -0.84 -27.01
CA GLY A 40 14.48 0.13 -26.18
C GLY A 40 15.48 -0.53 -25.25
N LYS A 41 16.61 0.15 -25.02
CA LYS A 41 17.63 -0.29 -24.08
C LYS A 41 17.11 -0.16 -22.65
N THR A 42 17.11 -1.25 -21.90
CA THR A 42 16.81 -1.27 -20.45
C THR A 42 18.06 -0.85 -19.68
N ASP A 43 17.90 0.10 -18.76
CA ASP A 43 19.00 0.52 -17.89
C ASP A 43 19.14 -0.41 -16.69
N ASN A 44 20.38 -0.71 -16.32
CA ASN A 44 20.65 -1.35 -15.03
C ASN A 44 20.63 -0.29 -13.93
N ILE A 45 19.49 -0.18 -13.23
CA ILE A 45 19.27 0.85 -12.19
C ILE A 45 20.10 0.59 -10.92
N ASP A 46 20.66 -0.59 -10.74
CA ASP A 46 21.41 -0.98 -9.54
C ASP A 46 22.93 -0.85 -9.72
N HIS A 47 23.38 -0.56 -10.95
CA HIS A 47 24.81 -0.49 -11.27
C HIS A 47 25.58 0.51 -10.38
N ARG A 48 24.97 1.68 -10.10
CA ARG A 48 25.61 2.73 -9.28
C ARG A 48 25.72 2.38 -7.82
N ASP A 49 24.85 1.51 -7.33
CA ASP A 49 24.73 1.11 -5.93
C ASP A 49 25.52 -0.18 -5.63
N ALA A 50 26.19 -0.76 -6.64
CA ALA A 50 26.89 -2.04 -6.52
C ALA A 50 28.01 -2.04 -5.45
N GLN A 51 28.54 -0.88 -5.11
CA GLN A 51 29.60 -0.72 -4.09
C GLN A 51 29.04 -0.43 -2.70
N ASP A 52 27.74 -0.12 -2.57
CA ASP A 52 27.08 0.13 -1.28
C ASP A 52 26.47 -1.16 -0.73
N PRO A 53 27.03 -1.75 0.36
CA PRO A 53 26.49 -2.97 0.95
C PRO A 53 25.06 -2.83 1.47
N LEU A 54 24.60 -1.61 1.80
CA LEU A 54 23.25 -1.36 2.26
C LEU A 54 22.20 -1.50 1.13
N CYS A 55 22.63 -1.35 -0.11
CA CYS A 55 21.75 -1.49 -1.28
C CYS A 55 21.51 -2.95 -1.69
N VAL A 56 22.27 -3.91 -1.13
CA VAL A 56 22.14 -5.38 -1.33
C VAL A 56 21.88 -5.78 -2.79
N THR A 57 22.58 -5.14 -3.73
CA THR A 57 22.33 -5.26 -5.17
C THR A 57 22.40 -6.70 -5.70
N ALA A 58 23.19 -7.58 -5.05
CA ALA A 58 23.27 -9.00 -5.38
C ALA A 58 21.95 -9.76 -5.17
N TYR A 59 21.08 -9.30 -4.25
CA TYR A 59 19.83 -9.98 -3.87
C TYR A 59 18.58 -9.19 -4.22
N VAL A 60 18.71 -7.97 -4.71
CA VAL A 60 17.58 -7.07 -4.92
C VAL A 60 16.52 -7.67 -5.85
N GLN A 61 16.92 -8.41 -6.86
CA GLN A 61 16.00 -9.06 -7.80
C GLN A 61 15.15 -10.15 -7.12
N GLU A 62 15.77 -11.00 -6.32
CA GLU A 62 15.07 -12.03 -5.55
C GLU A 62 14.13 -11.42 -4.50
N ILE A 63 14.57 -10.35 -3.84
CA ILE A 63 13.76 -9.62 -2.86
C ILE A 63 12.47 -9.10 -3.50
N TYR A 64 12.55 -8.42 -4.65
CA TYR A 64 11.35 -7.92 -5.34
C TYR A 64 10.51 -9.03 -5.95
N THR A 65 11.12 -10.10 -6.46
CA THR A 65 10.41 -11.30 -6.93
C THR A 65 9.63 -11.96 -5.79
N HIS A 66 10.25 -12.10 -4.61
CA HIS A 66 9.58 -12.61 -3.41
C HIS A 66 8.44 -11.68 -2.97
N ALA A 67 8.69 -10.38 -2.91
CA ALA A 67 7.68 -9.38 -2.52
C ALA A 67 6.45 -9.42 -3.44
N ARG A 68 6.64 -9.55 -4.76
CA ARG A 68 5.57 -9.69 -5.75
C ARG A 68 4.69 -10.93 -5.52
N LYS A 69 5.29 -12.04 -5.09
CA LYS A 69 4.54 -13.24 -4.73
C LYS A 69 3.81 -13.07 -3.38
N LYS A 70 4.48 -12.45 -2.42
CA LYS A 70 3.96 -12.28 -1.07
C LYS A 70 2.81 -11.27 -0.99
N GLU A 71 2.81 -10.19 -1.79
CA GLU A 71 1.73 -9.21 -1.80
C GLU A 71 0.35 -9.83 -2.09
N ILE A 72 0.30 -10.89 -2.92
CA ILE A 72 -0.95 -11.59 -3.26
C ILE A 72 -1.59 -12.24 -2.03
N THR A 73 -0.76 -12.85 -1.17
CA THR A 73 -1.22 -13.57 0.03
C THR A 73 -1.43 -12.66 1.24
N THR A 74 -0.85 -11.47 1.22
CA THR A 74 -0.94 -10.48 2.31
C THR A 74 -1.89 -9.33 2.03
N SER A 75 -2.49 -9.27 0.83
CA SER A 75 -3.57 -8.34 0.51
C SER A 75 -4.91 -8.89 1.03
N VAL A 76 -5.72 -7.99 1.57
CA VAL A 76 -7.07 -8.31 2.05
C VAL A 76 -8.05 -8.57 0.92
N ARG A 77 -9.17 -9.21 1.24
CA ARG A 77 -10.30 -9.29 0.30
C ARG A 77 -10.92 -7.90 0.08
N PRO A 78 -11.16 -7.48 -1.15
CA PRO A 78 -11.66 -6.14 -1.43
C PRO A 78 -13.00 -5.78 -0.77
N VAL A 79 -13.80 -6.79 -0.40
CA VAL A 79 -15.14 -6.64 0.17
C VAL A 79 -15.21 -7.03 1.66
N PHE A 80 -14.08 -7.03 2.38
CA PHE A 80 -14.06 -7.49 3.77
C PHE A 80 -14.96 -6.65 4.71
N MET A 81 -15.22 -5.38 4.36
CA MET A 81 -16.07 -4.52 5.18
C MET A 81 -17.53 -5.00 5.25
N GLU A 82 -18.00 -5.81 4.30
CA GLU A 82 -19.33 -6.42 4.35
C GLU A 82 -19.52 -7.35 5.54
N SER A 83 -18.43 -7.87 6.11
CA SER A 83 -18.48 -8.70 7.34
C SER A 83 -18.51 -7.89 8.64
N GLN A 84 -18.45 -6.56 8.55
CA GLN A 84 -18.44 -5.66 9.69
C GLN A 84 -19.83 -5.07 9.94
N SER A 85 -20.47 -5.37 11.08
CA SER A 85 -21.83 -4.90 11.41
C SER A 85 -21.86 -3.48 12.01
N HIS A 86 -20.74 -3.04 12.60
CA HIS A 86 -20.71 -1.81 13.42
C HIS A 86 -19.87 -0.68 12.82
N ILE A 87 -19.10 -0.98 11.80
CA ILE A 87 -18.22 -0.02 11.09
C ILE A 87 -18.42 -0.12 9.58
N ASN A 88 -17.99 0.92 8.87
CA ASN A 88 -18.11 1.00 7.42
C ASN A 88 -16.86 1.66 6.80
N GLU A 89 -16.82 1.71 5.47
CA GLU A 89 -15.72 2.28 4.69
C GLU A 89 -15.40 3.73 5.06
N ARG A 90 -16.45 4.57 5.30
CA ARG A 90 -16.28 5.97 5.72
C ARG A 90 -15.56 6.08 7.06
N MET A 91 -15.91 5.23 8.01
CA MET A 91 -15.27 5.22 9.34
C MET A 91 -13.80 4.77 9.23
N ARG A 92 -13.51 3.78 8.36
CA ARG A 92 -12.13 3.40 8.05
C ARG A 92 -11.35 4.58 7.44
N ALA A 93 -11.92 5.28 6.48
CA ALA A 93 -11.27 6.42 5.83
C ALA A 93 -10.96 7.55 6.84
N ILE A 94 -11.88 7.85 7.76
CA ILE A 94 -11.68 8.83 8.83
C ILE A 94 -10.56 8.38 9.78
N LEU A 95 -10.50 7.09 10.15
CA LEU A 95 -9.42 6.55 10.96
C LEU A 95 -8.07 6.71 10.25
N VAL A 96 -7.97 6.36 8.97
CA VAL A 96 -6.73 6.49 8.21
C VAL A 96 -6.32 7.95 8.07
N ASP A 97 -7.25 8.89 7.84
CA ASP A 97 -6.96 10.32 7.80
C ASP A 97 -6.35 10.80 9.12
N TRP A 98 -6.96 10.44 10.25
CA TRP A 98 -6.40 10.75 11.57
C TRP A 98 -5.03 10.12 11.79
N LEU A 99 -4.79 8.87 11.36
CA LEU A 99 -3.49 8.22 11.45
C LEU A 99 -2.41 8.92 10.61
N VAL A 100 -2.75 9.51 9.48
CA VAL A 100 -1.81 10.36 8.72
C VAL A 100 -1.37 11.58 9.54
N GLU A 101 -2.28 12.24 10.28
CA GLU A 101 -1.91 13.34 11.17
C GLU A 101 -1.03 12.87 12.35
N VAL A 102 -1.36 11.73 12.96
CA VAL A 102 -0.56 11.12 14.04
C VAL A 102 0.84 10.75 13.55
N HIS A 103 0.94 10.10 12.38
CA HIS A 103 2.19 9.76 11.72
C HIS A 103 3.08 11.00 11.50
N LEU A 104 2.51 12.11 11.03
CA LEU A 104 3.22 13.38 10.86
C LEU A 104 3.69 13.97 12.19
N LYS A 105 2.83 13.93 13.22
CA LYS A 105 3.14 14.46 14.56
C LYS A 105 4.31 13.72 15.20
N PHE A 106 4.38 12.41 15.06
CA PHE A 106 5.49 11.59 15.56
C PHE A 106 6.70 11.53 14.62
N LYS A 107 6.60 12.12 13.41
CA LYS A 107 7.66 12.15 12.38
C LYS A 107 8.13 10.75 11.96
N LEU A 108 7.20 9.82 11.87
CA LEU A 108 7.45 8.43 11.50
C LEU A 108 7.85 8.31 10.01
N VAL A 109 8.55 7.22 9.68
CA VAL A 109 8.90 6.92 8.29
C VAL A 109 7.65 6.49 7.48
N PRO A 110 7.64 6.72 6.16
CA PRO A 110 6.47 6.36 5.34
C PRO A 110 6.04 4.89 5.46
N GLU A 111 7.00 3.98 5.54
CA GLU A 111 6.79 2.54 5.69
C GLU A 111 5.86 2.22 6.86
N THR A 112 6.03 2.92 7.98
CA THR A 112 5.19 2.75 9.19
C THR A 112 3.72 3.03 8.88
N LEU A 113 3.39 4.06 8.09
CA LEU A 113 2.01 4.39 7.76
C LEU A 113 1.36 3.31 6.88
N TYR A 114 2.06 2.83 5.86
CA TYR A 114 1.56 1.80 4.95
C TYR A 114 1.40 0.45 5.67
N LEU A 115 2.36 0.08 6.49
CA LEU A 115 2.26 -1.12 7.32
C LEU A 115 1.11 -1.03 8.32
N THR A 116 0.93 0.12 8.98
CA THR A 116 -0.20 0.38 9.88
C THR A 116 -1.53 0.10 9.20
N THR A 117 -1.75 0.68 8.02
CA THR A 117 -3.00 0.51 7.26
C THR A 117 -3.22 -0.95 6.84
N ASN A 118 -2.17 -1.63 6.40
CA ASN A 118 -2.24 -3.06 6.06
C ASN A 118 -2.63 -3.92 7.26
N LEU A 119 -2.03 -3.67 8.43
CA LEU A 119 -2.36 -4.39 9.67
C LEU A 119 -3.81 -4.17 10.09
N ILE A 120 -4.32 -2.92 10.00
CA ILE A 120 -5.71 -2.59 10.28
C ILE A 120 -6.64 -3.37 9.37
N ASP A 121 -6.43 -3.32 8.05
CA ASP A 121 -7.31 -3.97 7.09
C ASP A 121 -7.33 -5.48 7.27
N ARG A 122 -6.19 -6.11 7.49
CA ARG A 122 -6.07 -7.55 7.74
C ARG A 122 -6.68 -7.97 9.07
N TYR A 123 -6.63 -7.11 10.08
CA TYR A 123 -7.30 -7.36 11.35
C TYR A 123 -8.82 -7.25 11.21
N LEU A 124 -9.32 -6.19 10.56
CA LEU A 124 -10.74 -5.98 10.29
C LEU A 124 -11.34 -7.07 9.39
N GLU A 125 -10.56 -7.64 8.49
CA GLU A 125 -10.99 -8.80 7.67
C GLU A 125 -11.28 -10.04 8.53
N ARG A 126 -10.59 -10.20 9.66
CA ARG A 126 -10.65 -11.39 10.50
C ARG A 126 -11.49 -11.26 11.76
N LYS A 127 -11.69 -10.02 12.23
CA LYS A 127 -12.36 -9.71 13.49
C LYS A 127 -13.37 -8.61 13.32
N GLU A 128 -14.57 -8.85 13.83
CA GLU A 128 -15.59 -7.81 13.95
C GLU A 128 -15.19 -6.81 15.04
N VAL A 129 -15.31 -5.51 14.73
CA VAL A 129 -14.87 -4.42 15.61
C VAL A 129 -16.03 -3.45 15.84
N SER A 130 -16.32 -3.17 17.11
CA SER A 130 -17.30 -2.15 17.48
C SER A 130 -16.75 -0.74 17.23
N ARG A 131 -17.63 0.21 16.91
CA ARG A 131 -17.26 1.60 16.63
C ARG A 131 -16.35 2.23 17.70
N PRO A 132 -16.59 2.09 19.03
CA PRO A 132 -15.71 2.66 20.05
C PRO A 132 -14.28 2.06 20.06
N LYS A 133 -14.09 0.85 19.55
CA LYS A 133 -12.79 0.17 19.53
C LYS A 133 -11.98 0.41 18.26
N LEU A 134 -12.56 1.06 17.23
CA LEU A 134 -11.90 1.23 15.94
C LEU A 134 -10.61 2.07 16.05
N GLN A 135 -10.65 3.15 16.83
CA GLN A 135 -9.46 3.99 17.08
C GLN A 135 -8.41 3.24 17.89
N LEU A 136 -8.80 2.40 18.86
CA LEU A 136 -7.88 1.55 19.61
C LEU A 136 -7.14 0.57 18.68
N VAL A 137 -7.84 -0.07 17.75
CA VAL A 137 -7.23 -0.91 16.73
C VAL A 137 -6.23 -0.10 15.90
N GLY A 138 -6.62 1.10 15.46
CA GLY A 138 -5.75 1.98 14.65
C GLY A 138 -4.45 2.36 15.34
N VAL A 139 -4.54 2.88 16.59
CA VAL A 139 -3.35 3.31 17.33
C VAL A 139 -2.47 2.13 17.74
N THR A 140 -3.06 0.97 18.00
CA THR A 140 -2.30 -0.26 18.31
C THR A 140 -1.59 -0.80 17.07
N CYS A 141 -2.22 -0.80 15.90
CA CYS A 141 -1.54 -1.16 14.66
C CYS A 141 -0.39 -0.18 14.32
N LEU A 142 -0.57 1.12 14.64
CA LEU A 142 0.53 2.10 14.51
C LEU A 142 1.69 1.78 15.45
N LEU A 143 1.41 1.36 16.70
CA LEU A 143 2.44 0.92 17.63
C LEU A 143 3.21 -0.29 17.10
N ILE A 144 2.51 -1.31 16.62
CA ILE A 144 3.12 -2.54 16.07
C ILE A 144 3.99 -2.18 14.86
N ALA A 145 3.45 -1.39 13.92
CA ALA A 145 4.19 -0.95 12.75
C ALA A 145 5.42 -0.10 13.12
N SER A 146 5.30 0.79 14.13
CA SER A 146 6.42 1.58 14.60
C SER A 146 7.50 0.74 15.26
N LYS A 147 7.15 -0.26 16.06
CA LYS A 147 8.13 -1.20 16.64
C LYS A 147 8.88 -2.00 15.56
N TYR A 148 8.25 -2.18 14.39
CA TYR A 148 8.82 -2.93 13.27
C TYR A 148 9.74 -2.07 12.39
N GLU A 149 9.35 -0.81 12.11
CA GLU A 149 10.00 0.04 11.10
C GLU A 149 10.88 1.14 11.69
N GLU A 150 10.61 1.60 12.93
CA GLU A 150 11.29 2.76 13.51
C GLU A 150 12.46 2.35 14.40
N ILE A 151 13.54 3.14 14.38
CA ILE A 151 14.63 3.00 15.34
C ILE A 151 14.15 3.39 16.75
N TYR A 152 13.31 4.43 16.84
CA TYR A 152 12.73 4.94 18.08
C TYR A 152 11.19 5.02 17.95
N PRO A 153 10.46 3.94 18.26
CA PRO A 153 9.01 3.96 18.20
C PRO A 153 8.42 4.90 19.26
N PRO A 154 7.21 5.45 19.04
CA PRO A 154 6.49 6.24 20.04
C PRO A 154 6.27 5.45 21.33
N GLU A 155 6.35 6.14 22.47
CA GLU A 155 6.07 5.52 23.76
C GLU A 155 4.56 5.32 23.99
N LEU A 156 4.19 4.30 24.75
CA LEU A 156 2.78 4.03 25.08
C LEU A 156 2.07 5.23 25.70
N ARG A 157 2.76 6.04 26.55
CA ARG A 157 2.20 7.24 27.16
C ARG A 157 1.78 8.28 26.12
N ASP A 158 2.56 8.40 25.02
CA ASP A 158 2.29 9.35 23.96
C ASP A 158 1.09 8.88 23.11
N LEU A 159 0.93 7.56 22.92
CA LEU A 159 -0.22 6.96 22.25
C LEU A 159 -1.51 7.10 23.07
N VAL A 160 -1.45 6.93 24.37
CA VAL A 160 -2.59 7.23 25.27
C VAL A 160 -2.98 8.71 25.18
N TYR A 161 -2.00 9.60 25.17
CA TYR A 161 -2.22 11.05 25.06
C TYR A 161 -2.86 11.46 23.74
N ILE A 162 -2.39 10.88 22.59
CA ILE A 162 -2.91 11.24 21.26
C ILE A 162 -4.37 10.78 21.07
N CYS A 163 -4.84 9.80 21.85
CA CYS A 163 -6.22 9.34 21.89
C CYS A 163 -7.06 10.09 22.93
N ASP A 164 -6.62 11.25 23.41
CA ASP A 164 -7.29 12.03 24.47
C ASP A 164 -7.62 11.20 25.73
N ARG A 165 -6.78 10.22 26.04
CA ARG A 165 -6.94 9.26 27.13
C ARG A 165 -8.24 8.42 27.06
N ALA A 166 -8.80 8.25 25.85
CA ALA A 166 -9.95 7.39 25.64
C ALA A 166 -9.67 5.92 25.96
N TYR A 167 -8.38 5.54 25.92
CA TYR A 167 -7.91 4.19 26.22
C TYR A 167 -6.75 4.26 27.20
N SER A 168 -6.70 3.27 28.11
CA SER A 168 -5.59 3.11 29.04
C SER A 168 -4.35 2.47 28.34
N ARG A 169 -3.21 2.56 29.01
CA ARG A 169 -2.01 1.82 28.58
C ARG A 169 -2.26 0.32 28.46
N GLN A 170 -3.07 -0.22 29.38
CA GLN A 170 -3.39 -1.64 29.43
C GLN A 170 -4.26 -2.05 28.24
N ASP A 171 -5.24 -1.23 27.84
CA ASP A 171 -6.08 -1.49 26.67
C ASP A 171 -5.25 -1.61 25.39
N ILE A 172 -4.23 -0.76 25.22
CA ILE A 172 -3.34 -0.80 24.05
C ILE A 172 -2.49 -2.08 24.06
N ILE A 173 -1.97 -2.51 25.22
CA ILE A 173 -1.15 -3.71 25.35
C ILE A 173 -1.97 -4.97 25.05
N GLU A 174 -3.18 -5.05 25.60
CA GLU A 174 -4.09 -6.18 25.36
C GLU A 174 -4.53 -6.24 23.89
N MET A 175 -4.77 -5.09 23.28
CA MET A 175 -5.10 -5.01 21.86
C MET A 175 -3.88 -5.38 20.99
N GLU A 176 -2.66 -5.01 21.38
CA GLU A 176 -1.43 -5.41 20.68
C GLU A 176 -1.29 -6.93 20.62
N GLU A 177 -1.42 -7.59 21.77
CA GLU A 177 -1.40 -9.04 21.83
C GLU A 177 -2.50 -9.68 20.97
N HIS A 178 -3.71 -9.11 21.01
CA HIS A 178 -4.84 -9.61 20.25
C HIS A 178 -4.64 -9.44 18.73
N VAL A 179 -4.13 -8.29 18.27
CA VAL A 179 -3.80 -8.05 16.86
C VAL A 179 -2.73 -9.01 16.38
N LEU A 180 -1.61 -9.13 17.10
CA LEU A 180 -0.50 -10.00 16.73
C LEU A 180 -0.93 -11.45 16.65
N LYS A 181 -1.69 -11.97 17.63
CA LYS A 181 -2.24 -13.33 17.60
C LYS A 181 -3.20 -13.55 16.43
N THR A 182 -4.07 -12.57 16.16
CA THR A 182 -5.04 -12.66 15.04
C THR A 182 -4.34 -12.68 13.68
N LEU A 183 -3.23 -11.98 13.56
CA LEU A 183 -2.40 -11.92 12.34
C LEU A 183 -1.30 -12.99 12.31
N GLU A 184 -1.29 -13.91 13.29
CA GLU A 184 -0.31 -15.02 13.39
C GLU A 184 1.13 -14.49 13.35
N TYR A 185 1.36 -13.30 13.95
CA TYR A 185 2.65 -12.59 13.96
C TYR A 185 3.23 -12.30 12.56
N ASN A 186 2.42 -12.43 11.51
CA ASN A 186 2.85 -12.13 10.14
C ASN A 186 2.80 -10.61 9.88
N VAL A 187 3.81 -9.89 10.36
CA VAL A 187 3.95 -8.44 10.22
C VAL A 187 4.75 -8.06 8.97
N THR A 188 5.70 -8.89 8.56
CA THR A 188 6.54 -8.65 7.38
C THR A 188 5.73 -8.79 6.10
N VAL A 189 5.30 -7.65 5.52
CA VAL A 189 4.50 -7.62 4.29
C VAL A 189 5.04 -6.57 3.32
N PRO A 190 5.03 -6.81 2.00
CA PRO A 190 5.41 -5.81 1.03
C PRO A 190 4.30 -4.76 0.91
N THR A 191 4.65 -3.50 1.15
CA THR A 191 3.72 -2.37 1.06
C THR A 191 3.80 -1.70 -0.32
N ALA A 192 2.82 -0.85 -0.63
CA ALA A 192 2.86 -0.06 -1.86
C ALA A 192 4.06 0.92 -1.88
N HIS A 193 4.47 1.44 -0.71
CA HIS A 193 5.64 2.31 -0.61
C HIS A 193 6.94 1.57 -0.95
N PHE A 194 7.09 0.32 -0.52
CA PHE A 194 8.23 -0.52 -0.87
C PHE A 194 8.41 -0.65 -2.40
N PHE A 195 7.32 -0.89 -3.13
CA PHE A 195 7.36 -0.94 -4.59
C PHE A 195 7.56 0.44 -5.22
N LEU A 196 6.97 1.49 -4.63
CA LEU A 196 7.10 2.86 -5.13
C LEU A 196 8.56 3.28 -5.26
N ILE A 197 9.37 3.05 -4.23
CA ILE A 197 10.79 3.44 -4.24
C ILE A 197 11.54 2.78 -5.39
N ARG A 198 11.29 1.50 -5.63
CA ARG A 198 11.90 0.77 -6.75
C ARG A 198 11.49 1.34 -8.11
N TYR A 199 10.21 1.63 -8.27
CA TYR A 199 9.66 2.12 -9.53
C TYR A 199 10.06 3.58 -9.82
N LEU A 200 10.20 4.40 -8.78
CA LEU A 200 10.77 5.75 -8.91
C LEU A 200 12.23 5.69 -9.40
N LYS A 201 13.02 4.76 -8.87
CA LYS A 201 14.40 4.53 -9.33
C LYS A 201 14.41 4.07 -10.79
N ALA A 202 13.58 3.09 -11.16
CA ALA A 202 13.45 2.61 -12.55
C ALA A 202 12.94 3.69 -13.51
N GLY A 203 12.10 4.61 -13.01
CA GLY A 203 11.57 5.73 -13.75
C GLY A 203 12.51 6.94 -13.86
N HIS A 204 13.72 6.88 -13.29
CA HIS A 204 14.64 8.04 -13.17
C HIS A 204 13.93 9.30 -12.67
N ALA A 205 13.16 9.13 -11.58
CA ALA A 205 12.28 10.15 -11.07
C ALA A 205 13.07 11.35 -10.52
N ASP A 206 12.67 12.55 -10.93
CA ASP A 206 13.08 13.79 -10.30
C ASP A 206 12.21 14.10 -9.06
N LYS A 207 12.56 15.16 -8.35
CA LYS A 207 11.86 15.56 -7.13
C LYS A 207 10.35 15.77 -7.33
N LYS A 208 9.93 16.29 -8.49
CA LYS A 208 8.50 16.55 -8.77
C LYS A 208 7.74 15.22 -8.95
N ILE A 209 8.31 14.28 -9.71
CA ILE A 209 7.74 12.95 -9.89
C ILE A 209 7.65 12.24 -8.54
N VAL A 210 8.71 12.25 -7.73
CA VAL A 210 8.71 11.62 -6.39
C VAL A 210 7.60 12.20 -5.53
N GLN A 211 7.51 13.52 -5.41
CA GLN A 211 6.52 14.19 -4.55
C GLN A 211 5.08 13.90 -5.01
N LEU A 212 4.82 13.97 -6.31
CA LEU A 212 3.49 13.70 -6.85
C LEU A 212 3.11 12.22 -6.70
N SER A 213 4.04 11.30 -6.96
CA SER A 213 3.80 9.86 -6.77
C SER A 213 3.49 9.53 -5.30
N CYS A 214 4.25 10.08 -4.35
CA CYS A 214 3.97 9.92 -2.94
C CYS A 214 2.61 10.49 -2.53
N TYR A 215 2.25 11.68 -3.03
CA TYR A 215 0.94 12.29 -2.77
C TYR A 215 -0.22 11.41 -3.25
N LEU A 216 -0.13 10.92 -4.49
CA LEU A 216 -1.14 10.05 -5.07
C LEU A 216 -1.25 8.74 -4.30
N LEU A 217 -0.11 8.15 -3.96
CA LEU A 217 -0.09 6.86 -3.26
C LEU A 217 -0.59 6.97 -1.82
N ASP A 218 -0.22 8.02 -1.07
CA ASP A 218 -0.77 8.25 0.28
C ASP A 218 -2.31 8.42 0.24
N GLY A 219 -2.84 9.09 -0.81
CA GLY A 219 -4.28 9.22 -1.02
C GLY A 219 -5.00 7.89 -1.21
N THR A 220 -4.33 6.85 -1.73
CA THR A 220 -4.94 5.53 -1.92
C THR A 220 -5.24 4.82 -0.60
N LEU A 221 -4.54 5.15 0.49
CA LEU A 221 -4.73 4.53 1.80
C LEU A 221 -6.14 4.75 2.36
N GLN A 222 -6.75 5.90 2.05
CA GLN A 222 -8.11 6.26 2.50
C GLN A 222 -9.20 5.62 1.63
N ALA A 223 -8.90 5.28 0.39
CA ALA A 223 -9.87 4.83 -0.61
C ALA A 223 -10.08 3.31 -0.56
N TYR A 224 -11.12 2.87 0.15
CA TYR A 224 -11.42 1.44 0.34
C TYR A 224 -11.57 0.68 -0.97
N HIS A 225 -12.25 1.25 -1.96
CA HIS A 225 -12.45 0.60 -3.27
C HIS A 225 -11.15 0.33 -4.03
N LEU A 226 -10.04 1.01 -3.70
CA LEU A 226 -8.74 0.73 -4.31
C LEU A 226 -8.06 -0.54 -3.77
N LEU A 227 -8.59 -1.16 -2.72
CA LEU A 227 -8.12 -2.46 -2.22
C LEU A 227 -8.32 -3.61 -3.22
N HIS A 228 -9.04 -3.39 -4.32
CA HIS A 228 -9.09 -4.32 -5.45
C HIS A 228 -7.74 -4.47 -6.16
N TYR A 229 -6.88 -3.47 -6.07
CA TYR A 229 -5.57 -3.47 -6.72
C TYR A 229 -4.48 -3.94 -5.77
N LEU A 230 -3.45 -4.54 -6.34
CA LEU A 230 -2.27 -4.94 -5.57
C LEU A 230 -1.44 -3.70 -5.19
N PRO A 231 -0.71 -3.74 -4.06
CA PRO A 231 0.21 -2.68 -3.65
C PRO A 231 1.16 -2.22 -4.76
N SER A 232 1.73 -3.16 -5.51
CA SER A 232 2.62 -2.86 -6.63
C SER A 232 1.92 -2.21 -7.81
N GLN A 233 0.64 -2.54 -8.08
CA GLN A 233 -0.15 -1.89 -9.13
C GLN A 233 -0.43 -0.43 -8.79
N LEU A 234 -0.80 -0.15 -7.53
CA LEU A 234 -1.01 1.21 -7.05
C LEU A 234 0.26 2.05 -7.13
N ALA A 235 1.41 1.47 -6.74
CA ALA A 235 2.71 2.13 -6.85
C ALA A 235 3.09 2.44 -8.30
N ALA A 236 2.92 1.48 -9.22
CA ALA A 236 3.20 1.66 -10.63
C ALA A 236 2.30 2.75 -11.25
N ALA A 237 1.00 2.74 -10.94
CA ALA A 237 0.06 3.73 -11.41
C ALA A 237 0.36 5.15 -10.89
N ALA A 238 0.78 5.29 -9.64
CA ALA A 238 1.18 6.58 -9.08
C ALA A 238 2.40 7.16 -9.82
N VAL A 239 3.40 6.33 -10.14
CA VAL A 239 4.57 6.73 -10.93
C VAL A 239 4.16 7.09 -12.36
N PHE A 240 3.28 6.31 -12.99
CA PHE A 240 2.76 6.58 -14.33
C PHE A 240 2.10 7.96 -14.43
N ILE A 241 1.15 8.24 -13.52
CA ILE A 241 0.46 9.53 -13.48
C ILE A 241 1.45 10.68 -13.28
N ALA A 242 2.38 10.54 -12.34
CA ALA A 242 3.36 11.58 -12.05
C ALA A 242 4.29 11.88 -13.23
N ARG A 243 4.72 10.85 -13.96
CA ARG A 243 5.56 11.01 -15.17
C ARG A 243 4.80 11.70 -16.30
N ARG A 244 3.56 11.29 -16.55
CA ARG A 244 2.68 11.93 -17.55
C ARG A 244 2.43 13.39 -17.20
N ASN A 245 2.22 13.71 -15.94
CA ASN A 245 1.97 15.07 -15.48
C ASN A 245 3.13 16.03 -15.75
N VAL A 246 4.37 15.55 -15.72
CA VAL A 246 5.56 16.39 -16.07
C VAL A 246 5.95 16.30 -17.54
N GLY A 247 5.10 15.74 -18.40
CA GLY A 247 5.33 15.65 -19.86
C GLY A 247 6.36 14.59 -20.26
N ARG A 248 6.67 13.63 -19.39
CA ARG A 248 7.51 12.47 -19.75
C ARG A 248 6.66 11.35 -20.30
N ASN A 249 7.27 10.43 -21.10
CA ASN A 249 6.65 9.16 -21.43
C ASN A 249 6.17 8.46 -20.16
N GLY A 250 4.90 8.06 -20.13
CA GLY A 250 4.29 7.41 -18.97
C GLY A 250 5.03 6.13 -18.60
N TRP A 251 5.35 5.32 -19.62
CA TRP A 251 5.98 4.03 -19.41
C TRP A 251 7.22 3.85 -20.29
N SER A 252 8.35 3.49 -19.68
CA SER A 252 9.60 3.25 -20.38
C SER A 252 9.94 1.75 -20.38
N PRO A 253 10.79 1.25 -21.32
CA PRO A 253 11.28 -0.13 -21.29
C PRO A 253 11.89 -0.52 -19.94
N THR A 254 12.59 0.41 -19.29
CA THR A 254 13.17 0.19 -17.96
C THR A 254 12.07 -0.01 -16.91
N LEU A 255 11.02 0.83 -16.90
CA LEU A 255 9.90 0.64 -16.00
C LEU A 255 9.20 -0.70 -16.24
N LEU A 256 8.90 -1.05 -17.49
CA LEU A 256 8.32 -2.36 -17.85
C LEU A 256 9.13 -3.51 -17.27
N ASN A 257 10.47 -3.48 -17.45
CA ASN A 257 11.38 -4.52 -16.97
C ASN A 257 11.37 -4.69 -15.43
N TYR A 258 11.27 -3.57 -14.67
CA TYR A 258 11.34 -3.63 -13.20
C TYR A 258 9.98 -3.73 -12.50
N CYS A 259 8.89 -3.37 -13.18
CA CYS A 259 7.54 -3.42 -12.62
C CYS A 259 6.76 -4.67 -13.05
N ASP A 260 7.14 -5.32 -14.17
CA ASP A 260 6.38 -6.42 -14.82
C ASP A 260 4.92 -6.03 -15.16
N TYR A 261 4.67 -4.75 -15.48
CA TYR A 261 3.36 -4.26 -15.90
C TYR A 261 3.51 -3.51 -17.22
N CYS A 262 2.66 -3.80 -18.20
CA CYS A 262 2.57 -2.96 -19.39
C CYS A 262 1.71 -1.71 -19.14
N GLU A 263 1.78 -0.74 -20.04
CA GLU A 263 1.04 0.54 -19.90
C GLU A 263 -0.46 0.29 -19.89
N GLU A 264 -0.96 -0.63 -20.70
CA GLU A 264 -2.38 -1.00 -20.80
C GLU A 264 -2.93 -1.57 -19.49
N GLU A 265 -2.12 -2.28 -18.72
CA GLU A 265 -2.50 -2.80 -17.40
C GLU A 265 -2.53 -1.70 -16.33
N ILE A 266 -1.73 -0.65 -16.49
CA ILE A 266 -1.59 0.44 -15.51
C ILE A 266 -2.63 1.53 -15.72
N ILE A 267 -3.03 1.82 -16.93
CA ILE A 267 -4.02 2.86 -17.25
C ILE A 267 -5.33 2.72 -16.45
N PRO A 268 -5.97 1.54 -16.34
CA PRO A 268 -7.18 1.38 -15.53
C PRO A 268 -6.95 1.71 -14.05
N VAL A 269 -5.80 1.31 -13.50
CA VAL A 269 -5.44 1.59 -12.11
C VAL A 269 -5.21 3.09 -11.90
N ALA A 270 -4.53 3.74 -12.85
CA ALA A 270 -4.29 5.17 -12.82
C ALA A 270 -5.62 5.97 -12.86
N ARG A 271 -6.56 5.58 -13.72
CA ARG A 271 -7.90 6.17 -13.74
C ARG A 271 -8.64 5.99 -12.43
N ALA A 272 -8.57 4.81 -11.81
CA ALA A 272 -9.19 4.55 -10.52
C ALA A 272 -8.59 5.44 -9.40
N ILE A 273 -7.27 5.65 -9.37
CA ILE A 273 -6.62 6.56 -8.41
C ILE A 273 -7.11 8.01 -8.62
N LEU A 274 -7.19 8.48 -9.85
CA LEU A 274 -7.66 9.85 -10.14
C LEU A 274 -9.13 10.03 -9.81
N GLN A 275 -9.96 9.03 -10.09
CA GLN A 275 -11.38 9.05 -9.72
C GLN A 275 -11.56 9.07 -8.19
N ALA A 276 -10.79 8.25 -7.45
CA ALA A 276 -10.78 8.25 -6.00
C ALA A 276 -10.41 9.62 -5.44
N LYS A 277 -9.39 10.27 -6.03
CA LYS A 277 -8.98 11.62 -5.64
C LYS A 277 -10.07 12.67 -5.88
N GLN A 278 -10.80 12.59 -6.99
CA GLN A 278 -11.89 13.52 -7.31
C GLN A 278 -13.12 13.34 -6.43
N SER A 279 -13.46 12.08 -6.13
CA SER A 279 -14.62 11.72 -5.29
C SER A 279 -14.29 11.69 -3.79
N SER A 280 -13.07 12.08 -3.39
CA SER A 280 -12.68 12.06 -1.99
C SER A 280 -13.54 13.00 -1.14
N ASN A 281 -13.92 12.53 0.05
CA ASN A 281 -14.67 13.34 1.01
C ASN A 281 -13.83 14.58 1.39
N PRO A 282 -14.37 15.83 1.24
CA PRO A 282 -13.67 17.07 1.63
C PRO A 282 -13.26 17.16 3.09
N GLU A 283 -13.84 16.32 3.96
CA GLU A 283 -13.48 16.22 5.38
C GLU A 283 -12.12 15.53 5.58
N LEU A 284 -11.70 14.67 4.64
CA LEU A 284 -10.42 13.96 4.69
C LEU A 284 -9.29 14.86 4.16
N ARG A 285 -8.61 15.54 5.09
CA ARG A 285 -7.65 16.61 4.73
C ARG A 285 -6.21 16.31 5.08
N ALA A 286 -5.93 15.26 5.84
CA ALA A 286 -4.60 15.01 6.39
C ALA A 286 -3.54 14.81 5.28
N VAL A 287 -3.85 14.04 4.24
CA VAL A 287 -2.95 13.84 3.10
C VAL A 287 -2.72 15.15 2.34
N SER A 288 -3.80 15.89 2.02
CA SER A 288 -3.67 17.18 1.33
C SER A 288 -2.87 18.18 2.16
N LYS A 289 -3.12 18.27 3.47
CA LYS A 289 -2.38 19.13 4.40
C LYS A 289 -0.88 18.74 4.46
N LYS A 290 -0.57 17.45 4.50
CA LYS A 290 0.82 16.94 4.44
C LYS A 290 1.55 17.47 3.21
N PHE A 291 0.94 17.30 2.04
CA PHE A 291 1.58 17.58 0.76
C PHE A 291 1.41 19.04 0.28
N SER A 292 0.67 19.88 1.00
CA SER A 292 0.60 21.32 0.75
C SER A 292 1.77 22.10 1.34
N THR A 293 2.66 21.45 2.10
CA THR A 293 3.79 22.09 2.76
C THR A 293 5.01 22.25 1.83
N THR A 294 5.91 23.17 2.15
CA THR A 294 7.16 23.41 1.42
C THR A 294 8.04 22.15 1.36
N LYS A 295 8.03 21.35 2.43
CA LYS A 295 8.76 20.06 2.49
C LYS A 295 8.40 19.15 1.31
N TYR A 296 7.13 19.13 0.93
CA TYR A 296 6.59 18.30 -0.15
C TYR A 296 6.31 19.09 -1.44
N GLY A 297 6.87 20.30 -1.57
CA GLY A 297 6.83 21.09 -2.80
C GLY A 297 5.44 21.61 -3.21
N HIS A 298 4.50 21.70 -2.24
CA HIS A 298 3.11 22.18 -2.49
C HIS A 298 2.40 21.41 -3.61
N VAL A 299 2.66 20.10 -3.74
CA VAL A 299 2.23 19.28 -4.88
C VAL A 299 0.70 19.17 -5.01
N THR A 300 -0.05 19.47 -3.96
CA THR A 300 -1.53 19.46 -3.96
C THR A 300 -2.15 20.44 -4.95
N GLY A 301 -1.45 21.56 -5.28
CA GLY A 301 -1.88 22.53 -6.27
C GLY A 301 -1.62 22.12 -7.72
N THR A 302 -1.02 20.94 -7.95
CA THR A 302 -0.72 20.47 -9.29
C THR A 302 -1.99 20.03 -10.01
N SER A 303 -2.29 20.62 -11.16
CA SER A 303 -3.35 20.14 -12.06
C SER A 303 -2.90 18.81 -12.68
N ILE A 304 -3.71 17.78 -12.54
CA ILE A 304 -3.41 16.44 -13.08
C ILE A 304 -4.41 16.18 -14.21
N PRO A 305 -3.93 16.03 -15.46
CA PRO A 305 -4.79 15.64 -16.58
C PRO A 305 -5.38 14.26 -16.32
N ILE A 306 -6.66 14.07 -16.69
CA ILE A 306 -7.39 12.80 -16.47
C ILE A 306 -7.34 11.93 -17.74
N ASP A 307 -7.03 12.53 -18.87
CA ASP A 307 -7.05 11.87 -20.17
C ASP A 307 -5.67 11.25 -20.48
N PHE A 308 -5.64 9.92 -20.48
CA PHE A 308 -4.54 9.10 -20.98
C PHE A 308 -5.07 8.05 -21.95
#